data_1f6b23309524ca686262bea871e61809
#
_entry.id   1f6b23309524ca686262bea871e61809
#
_cell.length_a   1.000
_cell.length_b   1.000
_cell.length_c   1.000
_cell.angle_alpha   90.00
_cell.angle_beta   90.00
_cell.angle_gamma   90.00
#
_symmetry.space_group_name_H-M   'P 1'
#
loop_
_entity.id
_entity.type
_entity.pdbx_description
1 polymer ?
#
loop_
_entity_poly.entity_id
_entity_poly.type
_entity_poly.pdbx_seq_one_letter_code
_entity_poly.pdbx_strand_id
1 'polypeptide(L)'
;MANYTLTYSEGVAGWVSFYSYYPDWVIGMNNYLYTFKGGNIYRHNTNESRNTFYLPWWQRQGLASLAFTPTKLQSVFNSSVLENKLFKTINLEGDAKWAAQLITDLQFSGFIDSNWFDKKEASFFAFIRNNTIGEFALRSLNGIGNSLTVSGAGTTSATINFSINPLISIGSIISIGDYVYFGTPTPQLAGQVTAVNVDLPNGINRIVINNAMVSPVSVTIPGNVNFIFYVKNSVAESHGVLGHYCNFTLTNSDTSKIELLAVESEVMKSFP
;
A
#
# COMPACT_ATOMS: atom_id res chain seq x y z
N MET A 1 -20.36 -0.40 -16.56
CA MET A 1 -20.65 -1.04 -15.24
C MET A 1 -19.80 -2.28 -15.13
N ALA A 2 -19.15 -2.48 -13.99
CA ALA A 2 -18.45 -3.75 -13.73
C ALA A 2 -19.50 -4.82 -13.38
N ASN A 3 -19.38 -6.00 -13.98
CA ASN A 3 -20.25 -7.14 -13.71
C ASN A 3 -19.54 -8.07 -12.72
N TYR A 4 -20.27 -8.56 -11.74
CA TYR A 4 -19.76 -9.45 -10.69
C TYR A 4 -20.63 -10.69 -10.57
N THR A 5 -20.02 -11.79 -10.12
CA THR A 5 -20.73 -12.98 -9.65
C THR A 5 -20.78 -12.93 -8.12
N LEU A 6 -21.97 -13.06 -7.55
CA LEU A 6 -22.20 -13.04 -6.12
C LEU A 6 -22.59 -14.43 -5.64
N THR A 7 -22.11 -14.84 -4.47
CA THR A 7 -22.59 -16.05 -3.79
C THR A 7 -23.25 -15.69 -2.49
N TYR A 8 -24.42 -16.29 -2.27
CA TYR A 8 -25.18 -16.21 -1.03
C TYR A 8 -25.10 -17.55 -0.30
N SER A 9 -24.85 -17.52 0.99
CA SER A 9 -24.83 -18.70 1.85
C SER A 9 -26.08 -18.69 2.75
N GLU A 10 -26.91 -19.72 2.63
CA GLU A 10 -28.09 -19.88 3.50
C GLU A 10 -27.68 -20.15 4.95
N GLY A 11 -26.56 -20.86 5.18
CA GLY A 11 -26.09 -21.20 6.52
C GLY A 11 -25.61 -19.98 7.32
N VAL A 12 -25.09 -18.94 6.64
CA VAL A 12 -24.67 -17.68 7.25
C VAL A 12 -25.69 -16.58 7.07
N ALA A 13 -26.76 -16.86 6.29
CA ALA A 13 -27.80 -15.91 5.90
C ALA A 13 -27.23 -14.60 5.31
N GLY A 14 -26.22 -14.70 4.44
CA GLY A 14 -25.53 -13.53 3.91
C GLY A 14 -24.81 -13.76 2.58
N TRP A 15 -24.42 -12.64 1.96
CA TRP A 15 -23.59 -12.63 0.76
C TRP A 15 -22.13 -12.85 1.18
N VAL A 16 -21.56 -13.99 0.78
CA VAL A 16 -20.24 -14.42 1.28
C VAL A 16 -19.08 -14.10 0.32
N SER A 17 -19.36 -13.92 -0.97
CA SER A 17 -18.29 -13.65 -1.94
C SER A 17 -18.74 -12.83 -3.13
N PHE A 18 -17.80 -12.04 -3.64
CA PHE A 18 -17.85 -11.33 -4.90
C PHE A 18 -16.73 -11.85 -5.79
N TYR A 19 -17.07 -12.43 -6.93
CA TYR A 19 -16.10 -12.92 -7.89
C TYR A 19 -15.99 -11.97 -9.08
N SER A 20 -14.79 -11.75 -9.56
CA SER A 20 -14.53 -10.91 -10.74
C SER A 20 -14.87 -11.60 -12.07
N TYR A 21 -15.05 -12.92 -12.08
CA TYR A 21 -15.52 -13.60 -13.27
C TYR A 21 -17.05 -13.45 -13.41
N TYR A 22 -17.51 -13.38 -14.64
CA TYR A 22 -18.91 -13.16 -14.98
C TYR A 22 -19.35 -14.15 -16.05
N PRO A 23 -20.07 -15.24 -15.66
CA PRO A 23 -20.62 -16.22 -16.59
C PRO A 23 -21.93 -15.76 -17.22
N ASP A 24 -22.27 -16.35 -18.36
CA ASP A 24 -23.60 -16.21 -18.97
C ASP A 24 -24.60 -17.16 -18.28
N TRP A 25 -24.11 -18.30 -17.78
CA TRP A 25 -24.90 -19.29 -17.06
C TRP A 25 -24.05 -20.08 -16.07
N VAL A 26 -24.67 -20.53 -14.98
CA VAL A 26 -24.04 -21.33 -13.91
C VAL A 26 -24.92 -22.55 -13.61
N ILE A 27 -24.31 -23.72 -13.49
CA ILE A 27 -24.99 -24.95 -13.10
C ILE A 27 -24.09 -25.88 -12.28
N GLY A 28 -24.65 -26.50 -11.23
CA GLY A 28 -24.02 -27.62 -10.52
C GLY A 28 -24.43 -28.94 -11.12
N MET A 29 -23.50 -29.81 -11.45
CA MET A 29 -23.77 -31.13 -11.99
C MET A 29 -22.64 -32.10 -11.58
N ASN A 30 -22.97 -33.29 -11.12
CA ASN A 30 -22.02 -34.34 -10.72
C ASN A 30 -20.94 -33.84 -9.72
N ASN A 31 -21.33 -33.07 -8.72
CA ASN A 31 -20.47 -32.45 -7.71
C ASN A 31 -19.45 -31.43 -8.28
N TYR A 32 -19.62 -30.99 -9.52
CA TYR A 32 -18.79 -29.94 -10.10
C TYR A 32 -19.62 -28.69 -10.40
N LEU A 33 -18.99 -27.54 -10.31
CA LEU A 33 -19.52 -26.27 -10.77
C LEU A 33 -19.14 -26.09 -12.24
N TYR A 34 -20.13 -25.85 -13.08
CA TYR A 34 -19.95 -25.51 -14.49
C TYR A 34 -20.45 -24.09 -14.74
N THR A 35 -19.73 -23.38 -15.56
CA THR A 35 -20.14 -22.06 -16.07
C THR A 35 -20.02 -22.02 -17.57
N PHE A 36 -20.85 -21.19 -18.18
CA PHE A 36 -20.88 -20.96 -19.63
C PHE A 36 -20.45 -19.51 -19.89
N LYS A 37 -19.58 -19.30 -20.86
CA LYS A 37 -19.16 -17.97 -21.30
C LYS A 37 -18.80 -17.95 -22.76
N GLY A 38 -19.49 -17.09 -23.55
CA GLY A 38 -19.21 -16.92 -24.97
C GLY A 38 -19.27 -18.25 -25.77
N GLY A 39 -20.23 -19.10 -25.49
CA GLY A 39 -20.41 -20.41 -26.16
C GLY A 39 -19.48 -21.53 -25.67
N ASN A 40 -18.63 -21.28 -24.68
CA ASN A 40 -17.75 -22.28 -24.09
C ASN A 40 -18.26 -22.75 -22.73
N ILE A 41 -17.95 -23.98 -22.35
CA ILE A 41 -18.25 -24.60 -21.06
C ILE A 41 -16.95 -24.70 -20.26
N TYR A 42 -17.02 -24.29 -19.01
CA TYR A 42 -15.89 -24.34 -18.07
C TYR A 42 -16.30 -25.13 -16.83
N ARG A 43 -15.46 -26.12 -16.48
CA ARG A 43 -15.59 -26.85 -15.22
C ARG A 43 -14.64 -26.25 -14.19
N HIS A 44 -15.19 -25.82 -13.06
CA HIS A 44 -14.43 -25.18 -11.99
C HIS A 44 -13.71 -26.18 -11.09
N ASN A 45 -12.68 -25.70 -10.40
CA ASN A 45 -11.90 -26.42 -9.38
C ASN A 45 -11.28 -27.75 -9.84
N THR A 46 -10.98 -27.87 -11.12
CA THR A 46 -10.40 -29.09 -11.71
C THR A 46 -9.01 -28.90 -12.29
N ASN A 47 -8.53 -27.67 -12.39
CA ASN A 47 -7.19 -27.36 -12.87
C ASN A 47 -6.25 -27.22 -11.67
N GLU A 48 -5.08 -27.85 -11.72
CA GLU A 48 -4.03 -27.71 -10.71
C GLU A 48 -3.45 -26.28 -10.70
N SER A 49 -3.36 -25.65 -11.89
CA SER A 49 -2.97 -24.24 -11.99
C SER A 49 -4.15 -23.33 -11.74
N ARG A 50 -4.11 -22.57 -10.63
CA ARG A 50 -5.13 -21.60 -10.23
C ARG A 50 -4.98 -20.29 -11.00
N ASN A 51 -5.93 -19.37 -10.81
CA ASN A 51 -5.92 -18.02 -11.39
C ASN A 51 -5.99 -17.96 -12.92
N THR A 52 -6.57 -18.98 -13.55
CA THR A 52 -6.77 -19.07 -15.01
C THR A 52 -8.26 -19.24 -15.32
N PHE A 53 -9.00 -18.13 -15.42
CA PHE A 53 -10.44 -18.13 -15.66
C PHE A 53 -10.77 -17.84 -17.12
N TYR A 54 -11.80 -18.53 -17.67
CA TYR A 54 -12.42 -18.28 -18.99
C TYR A 54 -11.47 -18.23 -20.19
N LEU A 55 -10.31 -18.87 -20.08
CA LEU A 55 -9.42 -18.99 -21.23
C LEU A 55 -9.69 -20.29 -21.96
N PRO A 56 -9.99 -20.24 -23.25
CA PRO A 56 -10.02 -21.41 -24.11
C PRO A 56 -8.71 -22.20 -23.99
N TRP A 57 -8.78 -23.53 -24.04
CA TRP A 57 -7.60 -24.38 -23.84
C TRP A 57 -6.43 -24.07 -24.79
N TRP A 58 -6.69 -23.60 -26.02
CA TRP A 58 -5.67 -23.19 -26.99
C TRP A 58 -4.96 -21.89 -26.62
N GLN A 59 -5.56 -21.01 -25.85
CA GLN A 59 -4.91 -19.81 -25.30
C GLN A 59 -4.06 -20.11 -24.06
N ARG A 60 -4.26 -21.27 -23.44
CA ARG A 60 -3.46 -21.70 -22.28
C ARG A 60 -2.11 -22.30 -22.68
N GLN A 61 -1.96 -22.76 -23.94
CA GLN A 61 -0.72 -23.34 -24.46
C GLN A 61 0.21 -22.24 -24.96
N GLY A 62 1.20 -21.86 -24.14
CA GLY A 62 2.28 -20.97 -24.54
C GLY A 62 2.14 -19.49 -24.20
N LEU A 63 1.04 -19.04 -23.57
CA LEU A 63 0.78 -17.67 -23.21
C LEU A 63 0.48 -17.51 -21.71
N ALA A 64 1.31 -18.06 -20.85
CA ALA A 64 1.11 -18.05 -19.39
C ALA A 64 0.92 -16.65 -18.79
N SER A 65 1.44 -15.60 -19.43
CA SER A 65 1.33 -14.23 -18.92
C SER A 65 0.02 -13.51 -19.25
N LEU A 66 -0.68 -13.93 -20.32
CA LEU A 66 -1.97 -13.30 -20.70
C LEU A 66 -3.19 -13.99 -20.09
N ALA A 67 -2.98 -15.18 -19.53
CA ALA A 67 -4.01 -16.03 -18.95
C ALA A 67 -4.20 -15.80 -17.44
N PHE A 68 -3.28 -15.10 -16.81
CA PHE A 68 -3.19 -14.99 -15.37
C PHE A 68 -4.03 -13.84 -14.85
N THR A 69 -4.91 -14.14 -13.89
CA THR A 69 -5.66 -13.12 -13.13
C THR A 69 -5.47 -13.40 -11.64
N PRO A 70 -4.82 -12.49 -10.89
CA PRO A 70 -4.59 -12.70 -9.47
C PRO A 70 -5.92 -12.84 -8.72
N THR A 71 -5.93 -13.69 -7.71
CA THR A 71 -7.05 -13.81 -6.78
C THR A 71 -7.19 -12.53 -5.98
N LYS A 72 -8.40 -11.98 -5.90
CA LYS A 72 -8.71 -10.80 -5.10
C LYS A 72 -9.85 -11.09 -4.15
N LEU A 73 -9.67 -10.65 -2.91
CA LEU A 73 -10.71 -10.61 -1.89
C LEU A 73 -10.90 -9.16 -1.44
N GLN A 74 -12.11 -8.66 -1.56
CA GLN A 74 -12.46 -7.32 -1.08
C GLN A 74 -13.50 -7.42 0.02
N SER A 75 -13.26 -6.75 1.14
CA SER A 75 -14.19 -6.70 2.26
C SER A 75 -13.97 -5.42 3.08
N VAL A 76 -14.69 -5.28 4.19
CA VAL A 76 -14.68 -4.08 5.01
C VAL A 76 -14.64 -4.42 6.49
N PHE A 77 -13.78 -3.73 7.24
CA PHE A 77 -13.85 -3.65 8.70
C PHE A 77 -14.74 -2.48 9.08
N ASN A 78 -15.89 -2.75 9.64
CA ASN A 78 -16.92 -1.74 9.91
C ASN A 78 -17.54 -1.87 11.32
N SER A 79 -16.78 -2.32 12.31
CA SER A 79 -17.20 -2.31 13.70
C SER A 79 -17.24 -0.88 14.26
N SER A 80 -18.23 -0.55 15.12
CA SER A 80 -18.34 0.77 15.79
C SER A 80 -18.25 1.95 14.81
N VAL A 81 -19.17 2.01 13.87
CA VAL A 81 -19.16 2.93 12.71
C VAL A 81 -19.09 4.43 13.05
N LEU A 82 -19.47 4.83 14.24
CA LEU A 82 -19.44 6.22 14.69
C LEU A 82 -18.11 6.63 15.35
N GLU A 83 -17.19 5.68 15.52
CA GLU A 83 -15.91 5.94 16.18
C GLU A 83 -14.79 6.06 15.15
N ASN A 84 -13.98 7.09 15.29
CA ASN A 84 -12.74 7.21 14.53
C ASN A 84 -11.71 6.22 15.07
N LYS A 85 -11.13 5.40 14.19
CA LYS A 85 -10.29 4.27 14.54
C LYS A 85 -9.00 4.29 13.76
N LEU A 86 -7.93 3.87 14.41
CA LEU A 86 -6.65 3.60 13.79
C LEU A 86 -6.52 2.09 13.54
N PHE A 87 -6.55 1.69 12.27
CA PHE A 87 -6.28 0.32 11.83
C PHE A 87 -4.79 0.12 11.70
N LYS A 88 -4.20 -0.73 12.54
CA LYS A 88 -2.74 -0.88 12.66
C LYS A 88 -2.17 -2.05 11.90
N THR A 89 -2.89 -3.16 11.92
CA THR A 89 -2.36 -4.45 11.45
C THR A 89 -3.39 -5.22 10.67
N ILE A 90 -2.92 -6.15 9.85
CA ILE A 90 -3.72 -7.24 9.30
C ILE A 90 -3.13 -8.54 9.78
N ASN A 91 -4.00 -9.42 10.24
CA ASN A 91 -3.71 -10.80 10.56
C ASN A 91 -4.51 -11.71 9.63
N LEU A 92 -3.83 -12.68 9.00
CA LEU A 92 -4.40 -13.61 8.05
C LEU A 92 -4.26 -15.03 8.60
N GLU A 93 -5.37 -15.68 8.89
CA GLU A 93 -5.37 -17.13 9.13
C GLU A 93 -5.44 -17.84 7.79
N GLY A 94 -4.40 -18.60 7.45
CA GLY A 94 -4.32 -19.26 6.15
C GLY A 94 -2.93 -19.84 5.88
N ASP A 95 -2.76 -20.34 4.68
CA ASP A 95 -1.53 -21.01 4.24
C ASP A 95 -0.63 -20.14 3.34
N ALA A 96 -1.08 -18.96 2.94
CA ALA A 96 -0.37 -18.08 2.01
C ALA A 96 -0.35 -16.61 2.47
N LYS A 97 0.64 -15.87 1.98
CA LYS A 97 0.78 -14.42 2.16
C LYS A 97 -0.01 -13.68 1.06
N TRP A 98 -0.55 -12.53 1.40
CA TRP A 98 -1.31 -11.70 0.49
C TRP A 98 -0.77 -10.27 0.47
N ALA A 99 -0.81 -9.60 -0.66
CA ALA A 99 -0.66 -8.14 -0.69
C ALA A 99 -1.99 -7.50 -0.32
N ALA A 100 -1.96 -6.39 0.42
CA ALA A 100 -3.16 -5.69 0.84
C ALA A 100 -3.14 -4.22 0.41
N GLN A 101 -4.29 -3.72 -0.06
CA GLN A 101 -4.59 -2.30 -0.20
C GLN A 101 -5.73 -1.95 0.76
N LEU A 102 -5.60 -0.83 1.45
CA LEU A 102 -6.53 -0.39 2.48
C LEU A 102 -6.96 1.06 2.22
N ILE A 103 -8.25 1.27 2.24
CA ILE A 103 -8.87 2.58 1.99
C ILE A 103 -9.90 2.83 3.09
N THR A 104 -9.78 3.97 3.75
CA THR A 104 -10.77 4.44 4.71
C THR A 104 -11.52 5.64 4.13
N ASP A 105 -12.48 6.17 4.86
CA ASP A 105 -13.14 7.44 4.54
C ASP A 105 -12.23 8.66 4.71
N LEU A 106 -11.11 8.53 5.44
CA LEU A 106 -10.17 9.62 5.71
C LEU A 106 -8.82 9.45 4.97
N GLN A 107 -8.40 8.23 4.67
CA GLN A 107 -7.09 7.91 4.05
C GLN A 107 -7.22 6.86 2.95
N PHE A 108 -6.50 7.09 1.83
CA PHE A 108 -6.65 6.28 0.61
C PHE A 108 -5.39 5.48 0.24
N SER A 109 -4.33 5.57 1.04
CA SER A 109 -3.00 5.09 0.67
C SER A 109 -2.45 3.99 1.57
N GLY A 110 -3.30 3.29 2.32
CA GLY A 110 -2.91 2.15 3.13
C GLY A 110 -2.50 0.95 2.27
N PHE A 111 -1.41 0.27 2.64
CA PHE A 111 -0.96 -0.91 1.92
C PHE A 111 -0.09 -1.82 2.78
N ILE A 112 0.01 -3.09 2.36
CA ILE A 112 0.94 -4.09 2.87
C ILE A 112 1.48 -4.86 1.66
N ASP A 113 2.80 -4.91 1.50
CA ASP A 113 3.43 -5.83 0.57
C ASP A 113 3.38 -7.26 1.12
N SER A 114 3.14 -8.26 0.27
CA SER A 114 3.05 -9.65 0.69
C SER A 114 4.31 -10.14 1.42
N ASN A 115 5.48 -9.61 1.08
CA ASN A 115 6.75 -9.97 1.73
C ASN A 115 6.86 -9.47 3.17
N TRP A 116 6.03 -8.52 3.59
CA TRP A 116 6.06 -7.96 4.95
C TRP A 116 5.23 -8.75 5.96
N PHE A 117 4.53 -9.77 5.51
CA PHE A 117 3.83 -10.68 6.40
C PHE A 117 4.79 -11.67 7.03
N ASP A 118 4.89 -11.62 8.36
CA ASP A 118 5.61 -12.58 9.18
C ASP A 118 4.68 -13.68 9.67
N LYS A 119 5.12 -14.92 9.53
CA LYS A 119 4.37 -16.07 10.06
C LYS A 119 4.61 -16.18 11.56
N LYS A 120 3.54 -16.08 12.34
CA LYS A 120 3.54 -16.29 13.78
C LYS A 120 2.51 -17.37 14.09
N GLU A 121 3.00 -18.52 14.57
CA GLU A 121 2.17 -19.71 14.81
C GLU A 121 1.41 -20.14 13.55
N ALA A 122 0.08 -20.05 13.55
CA ALA A 122 -0.78 -20.45 12.43
C ALA A 122 -1.19 -19.29 11.53
N SER A 123 -0.82 -18.04 11.85
CA SER A 123 -1.26 -16.86 11.13
C SER A 123 -0.12 -16.02 10.56
N PHE A 124 -0.42 -15.22 9.55
CA PHE A 124 0.48 -14.23 8.95
C PHE A 124 0.10 -12.84 9.44
N PHE A 125 1.04 -12.14 10.03
CA PHE A 125 0.86 -10.83 10.64
C PHE A 125 1.69 -9.77 9.92
N ALA A 126 1.10 -8.60 9.68
CA ALA A 126 1.82 -7.44 9.13
C ALA A 126 1.24 -6.11 9.62
N PHE A 127 2.11 -5.11 9.75
CA PHE A 127 1.68 -3.74 10.01
C PHE A 127 1.22 -3.05 8.72
N ILE A 128 0.13 -2.31 8.82
CA ILE A 128 -0.37 -1.47 7.73
C ILE A 128 0.58 -0.29 7.56
N ARG A 129 1.03 -0.07 6.34
CA ARG A 129 1.84 1.07 5.92
C ARG A 129 0.96 2.08 5.21
N ASN A 130 1.35 3.33 5.28
CA ASN A 130 0.63 4.39 4.60
C ASN A 130 1.57 5.09 3.62
N ASN A 131 1.16 5.22 2.36
CA ASN A 131 1.95 5.96 1.37
C ASN A 131 1.68 7.45 1.54
N THR A 132 2.74 8.20 1.83
CA THR A 132 2.69 9.52 2.44
C THR A 132 2.55 10.69 1.51
N ILE A 133 2.45 10.47 0.23
CA ILE A 133 2.43 11.55 -0.73
C ILE A 133 1.06 12.22 -0.70
N GLY A 134 0.96 13.39 -0.04
CA GLY A 134 -0.19 14.27 -0.06
C GLY A 134 -1.13 14.26 1.15
N GLU A 135 -0.91 13.42 2.16
CA GLU A 135 -1.77 13.33 3.36
C GLU A 135 -1.16 14.02 4.59
N PHE A 136 -0.66 15.25 4.42
CA PHE A 136 0.08 15.98 5.46
C PHE A 136 -0.71 16.19 6.75
N ALA A 137 -2.02 16.39 6.67
CA ALA A 137 -2.86 16.65 7.83
C ALA A 137 -2.91 15.46 8.82
N LEU A 138 -2.58 14.26 8.35
CA LEU A 138 -2.67 13.02 9.10
C LEU A 138 -1.30 12.40 9.42
N ARG A 139 -0.22 13.16 9.19
CA ARG A 139 1.15 12.68 9.39
C ARG A 139 1.97 13.66 10.22
N SER A 140 2.97 13.10 10.91
CA SER A 140 3.95 13.90 11.65
C SER A 140 4.90 14.60 10.69
N LEU A 141 4.87 15.93 10.70
CA LEU A 141 5.79 16.79 9.99
C LEU A 141 6.92 17.19 10.91
N ASN A 142 8.16 16.96 10.47
CA ASN A 142 9.36 17.29 11.22
C ASN A 142 10.11 18.44 10.53
N GLY A 143 10.05 19.64 11.11
CA GLY A 143 10.75 20.80 10.58
C GLY A 143 12.26 20.71 10.84
N ILE A 144 13.07 21.11 9.84
CA ILE A 144 14.51 21.27 9.99
C ILE A 144 14.85 22.74 10.14
N GLY A 145 14.39 23.57 9.22
CA GLY A 145 14.68 24.99 9.16
C GLY A 145 14.95 25.46 7.73
N ASN A 146 15.39 26.70 7.59
CA ASN A 146 15.68 27.24 6.27
C ASN A 146 16.97 26.68 5.69
N SER A 147 16.93 26.29 4.42
CA SER A 147 18.12 25.92 3.66
C SER A 147 19.07 27.12 3.54
N LEU A 148 20.38 26.88 3.65
CA LEU A 148 21.41 27.89 3.38
C LEU A 148 21.69 27.96 1.88
N THR A 149 22.05 26.81 1.31
CA THR A 149 22.30 26.67 -0.12
C THR A 149 21.79 25.31 -0.61
N VAL A 150 21.37 25.29 -1.86
CA VAL A 150 20.93 24.07 -2.54
C VAL A 150 21.73 23.92 -3.84
N SER A 151 22.28 22.74 -4.07
CA SER A 151 23.04 22.40 -5.27
C SER A 151 22.54 21.10 -5.89
N GLY A 152 22.84 20.92 -7.18
CA GLY A 152 22.41 19.72 -7.92
C GLY A 152 21.09 19.89 -8.69
N ALA A 153 20.65 21.14 -8.93
CA ALA A 153 19.52 21.41 -9.81
C ALA A 153 19.78 20.85 -11.22
N GLY A 154 18.81 20.08 -11.75
CA GLY A 154 18.93 19.44 -13.05
C GLY A 154 19.66 18.10 -13.07
N THR A 155 20.11 17.60 -11.90
CA THR A 155 20.69 16.27 -11.75
C THR A 155 19.72 15.33 -11.01
N THR A 156 20.04 14.06 -10.91
CA THR A 156 19.25 13.06 -10.17
C THR A 156 19.44 13.15 -8.65
N SER A 157 20.35 13.99 -8.17
CA SER A 157 20.68 14.14 -6.75
C SER A 157 20.89 15.61 -6.42
N ALA A 158 20.24 16.09 -5.39
CA ALA A 158 20.43 17.44 -4.88
C ALA A 158 20.95 17.43 -3.44
N THR A 159 21.79 18.40 -3.10
CA THR A 159 22.34 18.60 -1.76
C THR A 159 21.75 19.87 -1.15
N ILE A 160 21.15 19.74 0.02
CA ILE A 160 20.59 20.85 0.80
C ILE A 160 21.51 21.07 2.00
N ASN A 161 22.17 22.23 2.06
CA ASN A 161 23.04 22.63 3.17
C ASN A 161 22.27 23.51 4.15
N PHE A 162 22.55 23.35 5.42
CA PHE A 162 21.99 24.14 6.52
C PHE A 162 23.07 24.93 7.24
N SER A 163 22.69 26.07 7.85
CA SER A 163 23.58 26.92 8.58
C SER A 163 24.22 26.24 9.78
N ILE A 164 25.47 26.55 10.05
CA ILE A 164 26.21 26.13 11.23
C ILE A 164 26.25 27.25 12.25
N ASN A 165 26.19 28.48 11.79
CA ASN A 165 26.18 29.67 12.65
C ASN A 165 25.16 30.71 12.11
N PRO A 166 24.01 30.92 12.76
CA PRO A 166 23.47 30.09 13.85
C PRO A 166 23.18 28.64 13.41
N LEU A 167 23.35 27.70 14.31
CA LEU A 167 23.18 26.28 14.01
C LEU A 167 21.72 25.95 13.74
N ILE A 168 21.43 25.39 12.56
CA ILE A 168 20.19 24.71 12.22
C ILE A 168 20.43 23.21 12.35
N SER A 169 19.87 22.59 13.39
CA SER A 169 20.05 21.16 13.61
C SER A 169 19.16 20.35 12.65
N ILE A 170 19.79 19.47 11.86
CA ILE A 170 19.05 18.52 11.00
C ILE A 170 18.25 17.52 11.85
N GLY A 171 18.66 17.30 13.11
CA GLY A 171 18.04 16.36 14.01
C GLY A 171 18.59 14.94 13.87
N SER A 172 18.28 14.09 14.85
CA SER A 172 18.74 12.69 14.90
C SER A 172 17.72 11.70 14.39
N ILE A 173 16.49 12.13 14.11
CA ILE A 173 15.35 11.28 13.76
C ILE A 173 15.29 11.07 12.23
N ILE A 174 15.80 12.00 11.43
CA ILE A 174 15.83 11.88 9.97
C ILE A 174 16.67 10.67 9.53
N SER A 175 16.16 9.93 8.57
CA SER A 175 16.78 8.71 8.08
C SER A 175 16.81 8.65 6.56
N ILE A 176 17.67 7.82 6.01
CA ILE A 176 17.65 7.49 4.59
C ILE A 176 16.29 6.90 4.23
N GLY A 177 15.71 7.38 3.14
CA GLY A 177 14.39 6.99 2.68
C GLY A 177 13.25 7.93 3.10
N ASP A 178 13.48 8.87 4.03
CA ASP A 178 12.47 9.88 4.40
C ASP A 178 12.19 10.84 3.25
N TYR A 179 10.98 11.38 3.20
CA TYR A 179 10.55 12.31 2.16
C TYR A 179 10.74 13.75 2.62
N VAL A 180 11.49 14.53 1.85
CA VAL A 180 11.78 15.93 2.10
C VAL A 180 10.84 16.83 1.32
N TYR A 181 10.30 17.82 2.00
CA TYR A 181 9.40 18.82 1.43
C TYR A 181 9.88 20.23 1.75
N PHE A 182 9.37 21.18 1.00
CA PHE A 182 9.63 22.60 1.23
C PHE A 182 8.42 23.46 0.86
N GLY A 183 8.44 24.70 1.31
CA GLY A 183 7.42 25.69 1.00
C GLY A 183 6.20 25.65 1.92
N THR A 184 5.62 26.82 2.11
CA THR A 184 4.38 27.06 2.88
C THR A 184 3.56 28.14 2.14
N PRO A 185 2.23 28.07 2.08
CA PRO A 185 1.35 27.08 2.71
C PRO A 185 1.18 25.78 1.92
N THR A 186 1.71 25.68 0.69
CA THR A 186 1.55 24.49 -0.16
C THR A 186 2.85 23.71 -0.21
N PRO A 187 2.97 22.60 0.54
CA PRO A 187 4.17 21.76 0.53
C PRO A 187 4.46 21.18 -0.86
N GLN A 188 5.73 21.26 -1.27
CA GLN A 188 6.23 20.64 -2.49
C GLN A 188 7.25 19.56 -2.15
N LEU A 189 7.18 18.41 -2.81
CA LEU A 189 8.12 17.33 -2.64
C LEU A 189 9.47 17.70 -3.26
N ALA A 190 10.53 17.71 -2.44
CA ALA A 190 11.89 17.94 -2.90
C ALA A 190 12.62 16.64 -3.32
N GLY A 191 12.25 15.51 -2.71
CA GLY A 191 12.84 14.22 -3.00
C GLY A 191 12.92 13.32 -1.78
N GLN A 192 13.63 12.21 -1.92
CA GLN A 192 13.84 11.23 -0.86
C GLN A 192 15.28 11.30 -0.36
N VAL A 193 15.47 11.26 0.96
CA VAL A 193 16.81 11.30 1.58
C VAL A 193 17.63 10.08 1.17
N THR A 194 18.81 10.33 0.66
CA THR A 194 19.82 9.31 0.31
C THR A 194 21.03 9.34 1.22
N ALA A 195 21.32 10.50 1.82
CA ALA A 195 22.38 10.63 2.83
C ALA A 195 22.09 11.78 3.80
N VAL A 196 22.53 11.62 5.03
CA VAL A 196 22.54 12.65 6.08
C VAL A 196 23.99 12.81 6.52
N ASN A 197 24.58 13.98 6.28
CA ASN A 197 25.98 14.26 6.56
C ASN A 197 26.07 15.42 7.55
N VAL A 198 26.40 15.12 8.79
CA VAL A 198 26.59 16.11 9.85
C VAL A 198 27.99 15.93 10.45
N ASP A 199 28.87 16.90 10.20
CA ASP A 199 30.20 17.01 10.78
C ASP A 199 30.49 18.49 11.04
N LEU A 200 29.92 18.96 12.14
CA LEU A 200 29.96 20.39 12.50
C LEU A 200 31.37 20.94 12.65
N PRO A 201 32.37 20.22 13.25
CA PRO A 201 33.73 20.67 13.32
C PRO A 201 34.36 20.94 11.95
N ASN A 202 34.00 20.16 10.93
CA ASN A 202 34.51 20.33 9.55
C ASN A 202 33.56 21.16 8.67
N GLY A 203 32.57 21.82 9.25
CA GLY A 203 31.69 22.71 8.50
C GLY A 203 30.63 22.00 7.66
N ILE A 204 30.33 20.75 7.94
CA ILE A 204 29.36 19.94 7.18
C ILE A 204 28.06 19.81 7.97
N ASN A 205 26.95 20.31 7.36
CA ASN A 205 25.60 20.18 7.90
C ASN A 205 24.60 20.14 6.73
N ARG A 206 24.39 18.95 6.19
CA ARG A 206 23.61 18.78 4.94
C ARG A 206 22.88 17.46 4.84
N ILE A 207 21.84 17.46 4.03
CA ILE A 207 21.16 16.25 3.53
C ILE A 207 21.34 16.14 2.01
N VAL A 208 21.40 14.93 1.52
CA VAL A 208 21.38 14.61 0.08
C VAL A 208 20.06 13.92 -0.23
N ILE A 209 19.40 14.37 -1.29
CA ILE A 209 18.11 13.85 -1.71
C ILE A 209 18.19 13.31 -3.14
N ASN A 210 17.45 12.23 -3.42
CA ASN A 210 17.16 11.79 -4.77
C ASN A 210 15.96 12.59 -5.31
N ASN A 211 16.18 13.40 -6.33
CA ASN A 211 15.15 14.20 -6.99
C ASN A 211 14.71 13.64 -8.35
N ALA A 212 15.19 12.45 -8.72
CA ALA A 212 14.78 11.74 -9.93
C ALA A 212 13.58 10.81 -9.71
N MET A 213 12.85 10.94 -8.61
CA MET A 213 11.69 10.11 -8.33
C MET A 213 10.62 10.33 -9.39
N VAL A 214 10.25 9.25 -10.08
CA VAL A 214 9.20 9.27 -11.10
C VAL A 214 7.90 8.79 -10.48
N SER A 215 6.89 9.72 -10.45
CA SER A 215 5.48 9.42 -10.20
C SER A 215 5.11 8.90 -8.77
N PRO A 216 3.98 9.35 -8.18
CA PRO A 216 2.91 10.12 -8.84
C PRO A 216 2.99 11.65 -8.66
N VAL A 217 4.04 12.17 -8.04
CA VAL A 217 4.17 13.61 -7.75
C VAL A 217 5.44 14.17 -8.40
N SER A 218 5.31 15.33 -9.03
CA SER A 218 6.45 16.08 -9.55
C SER A 218 7.38 16.48 -8.41
N VAL A 219 8.66 16.17 -8.54
CA VAL A 219 9.69 16.59 -7.61
C VAL A 219 10.22 17.94 -8.05
N THR A 220 10.26 18.88 -7.12
CA THR A 220 10.77 20.23 -7.37
C THR A 220 11.96 20.49 -6.43
N ILE A 221 13.04 21.04 -6.93
CA ILE A 221 14.21 21.36 -6.10
C ILE A 221 13.92 22.65 -5.33
N PRO A 222 14.13 22.68 -3.99
CA PRO A 222 13.99 23.90 -3.21
C PRO A 222 15.03 24.94 -3.64
N GLY A 223 14.67 26.20 -3.52
CA GLY A 223 15.62 27.29 -3.62
C GLY A 223 16.39 27.49 -2.32
N ASN A 224 17.34 28.46 -2.34
CA ASN A 224 17.98 28.92 -1.12
C ASN A 224 16.94 29.61 -0.22
N VAL A 225 17.12 29.48 1.11
CA VAL A 225 16.26 30.10 2.13
C VAL A 225 14.81 29.57 2.16
N ASN A 226 14.55 28.42 1.55
CA ASN A 226 13.27 27.74 1.73
C ASN A 226 13.24 26.98 3.07
N PHE A 227 12.08 27.00 3.73
CA PHE A 227 11.85 26.18 4.90
C PHE A 227 11.74 24.71 4.49
N ILE A 228 12.60 23.88 5.07
CA ILE A 228 12.72 22.44 4.79
C ILE A 228 12.12 21.65 5.95
N PHE A 229 11.32 20.67 5.64
CA PHE A 229 10.76 19.71 6.58
C PHE A 229 10.72 18.33 5.95
N TYR A 230 10.55 17.29 6.76
CA TYR A 230 10.49 15.92 6.26
C TYR A 230 9.36 15.13 6.92
N VAL A 231 9.00 14.07 6.25
CA VAL A 231 8.03 13.05 6.71
C VAL A 231 8.74 11.71 6.68
N LYS A 232 8.60 10.93 7.73
CA LYS A 232 9.18 9.59 7.81
C LYS A 232 8.67 8.71 6.67
N ASN A 233 9.51 7.84 6.14
CA ASN A 233 9.09 6.90 5.13
C ASN A 233 8.11 5.86 5.70
N SER A 234 7.22 5.34 4.86
CA SER A 234 6.18 4.39 5.26
C SER A 234 6.71 3.03 5.70
N VAL A 235 7.97 2.70 5.38
CA VAL A 235 8.62 1.45 5.78
C VAL A 235 9.18 1.57 7.20
N ALA A 236 9.73 2.74 7.56
CA ALA A 236 10.30 2.97 8.89
C ALA A 236 9.24 3.24 9.95
N GLU A 237 8.12 3.82 9.55
CA GLU A 237 7.07 4.26 10.47
C GLU A 237 5.70 3.73 10.00
N SER A 238 5.23 2.66 10.64
CA SER A 238 3.91 2.10 10.38
C SER A 238 2.88 2.78 11.26
N HIS A 239 2.25 3.84 10.77
CA HIS A 239 1.19 4.55 11.49
C HIS A 239 -0.18 3.91 11.37
N GLY A 240 -0.36 2.95 10.49
CA GLY A 240 -1.67 2.42 10.14
C GLY A 240 -2.46 3.39 9.27
N VAL A 241 -3.77 3.19 9.21
CA VAL A 241 -4.72 4.08 8.53
C VAL A 241 -5.84 4.49 9.47
N LEU A 242 -6.20 5.77 9.42
CA LEU A 242 -7.24 6.37 10.26
C LEU A 242 -8.56 6.40 9.50
N GLY A 243 -9.67 6.09 10.17
CA GLY A 243 -11.02 6.21 9.60
C GLY A 243 -12.10 5.57 10.43
N HIS A 244 -13.35 5.74 10.02
CA HIS A 244 -14.52 5.14 10.66
C HIS A 244 -14.73 3.69 10.24
N TYR A 245 -14.34 3.36 9.00
CA TYR A 245 -14.32 2.00 8.45
C TYR A 245 -13.09 1.83 7.57
N CYS A 246 -12.72 0.60 7.28
CA CYS A 246 -11.59 0.29 6.41
C CYS A 246 -12.00 -0.75 5.36
N ASN A 247 -12.07 -0.33 4.10
CA ASN A 247 -12.15 -1.24 2.96
C ASN A 247 -10.77 -1.81 2.70
N PHE A 248 -10.66 -3.12 2.63
CA PHE A 248 -9.42 -3.77 2.26
C PHE A 248 -9.60 -4.65 1.02
N THR A 249 -8.56 -4.69 0.21
CA THR A 249 -8.46 -5.58 -0.94
C THR A 249 -7.19 -6.41 -0.79
N LEU A 250 -7.36 -7.70 -0.56
CA LEU A 250 -6.26 -8.67 -0.57
C LEU A 250 -6.04 -9.17 -1.98
N THR A 251 -4.79 -9.29 -2.39
CA THR A 251 -4.41 -9.82 -3.71
C THR A 251 -3.34 -10.90 -3.54
N ASN A 252 -3.56 -12.05 -4.17
CA ASN A 252 -2.60 -13.15 -4.20
C ASN A 252 -2.37 -13.62 -5.63
N SER A 253 -1.12 -13.86 -5.96
CA SER A 253 -0.67 -14.27 -7.30
C SER A 253 -0.24 -15.74 -7.39
N ASP A 254 -0.43 -16.53 -6.35
CA ASP A 254 -0.09 -17.95 -6.39
C ASP A 254 -0.95 -18.72 -7.37
N THR A 255 -0.32 -19.63 -8.10
CA THR A 255 -1.00 -20.54 -9.02
C THR A 255 -1.34 -21.88 -8.38
N SER A 256 -0.85 -22.16 -7.18
CA SER A 256 -1.21 -23.31 -6.35
C SER A 256 -2.53 -23.09 -5.61
N LYS A 257 -3.07 -24.15 -5.03
CA LYS A 257 -4.21 -24.04 -4.12
C LYS A 257 -3.76 -23.31 -2.86
N ILE A 258 -4.49 -22.29 -2.48
CA ILE A 258 -4.30 -21.54 -1.22
C ILE A 258 -5.63 -21.49 -0.45
N GLU A 259 -5.53 -21.41 0.85
CA GLU A 259 -6.68 -21.29 1.75
C GLU A 259 -6.50 -20.05 2.65
N LEU A 260 -7.55 -19.25 2.72
CA LEU A 260 -7.67 -18.10 3.62
C LEU A 260 -8.92 -18.32 4.47
N LEU A 261 -8.76 -18.47 5.77
CA LEU A 261 -9.82 -18.83 6.71
C LEU A 261 -10.42 -17.61 7.39
N ALA A 262 -9.55 -16.67 7.84
CA ALA A 262 -9.97 -15.46 8.49
C ALA A 262 -9.05 -14.28 8.17
N VAL A 263 -9.61 -13.07 8.25
CA VAL A 263 -8.90 -11.81 8.14
C VAL A 263 -9.28 -10.94 9.32
N GLU A 264 -8.30 -10.52 10.09
CA GLU A 264 -8.48 -9.71 11.27
C GLU A 264 -7.63 -8.44 11.20
N SER A 265 -8.03 -7.40 11.93
CA SER A 265 -7.27 -6.16 12.08
C SER A 265 -7.24 -5.74 13.54
N GLU A 266 -6.08 -5.39 14.04
CA GLU A 266 -5.96 -4.71 15.32
C GLU A 266 -6.35 -3.24 15.15
N VAL A 267 -7.31 -2.81 15.93
CA VAL A 267 -7.91 -1.49 15.83
C VAL A 267 -7.81 -0.77 17.16
N MET A 268 -7.34 0.46 17.13
CA MET A 268 -7.34 1.35 18.30
C MET A 268 -8.33 2.49 18.09
N LYS A 269 -9.08 2.80 19.12
CA LYS A 269 -9.91 4.02 19.12
C LYS A 269 -8.98 5.24 19.07
N SER A 270 -9.20 6.10 18.09
CA SER A 270 -8.52 7.39 18.01
C SER A 270 -9.33 8.43 18.78
N PHE A 271 -8.68 9.10 19.70
CA PHE A 271 -9.23 10.27 20.37
C PHE A 271 -8.64 11.49 19.66
N PRO A 272 -9.48 12.45 19.24
CA PRO A 272 -9.01 13.69 18.65
C PRO A 272 -8.26 14.55 19.66
#